data_529b0a1f5105b30da8a8797a984113f4
#
_entry.id   529b0a1f5105b30da8a8797a984113f4
#
_cell.length_a   1.000
_cell.length_b   1.000
_cell.length_c   1.000
_cell.angle_alpha   90.00
_cell.angle_beta   90.00
_cell.angle_gamma   90.00
#
_symmetry.space_group_name_H-M   'P 1'
#
loop_
_entity.id
_entity.type
_entity.pdbx_description
1 polymer ?
#
loop_
_entity_poly.entity_id
_entity_poly.type
_entity_poly.pdbx_seq_one_letter_code
_entity_poly.pdbx_strand_id
1 'polypeptide(L)'
;MRALVISGGGSKGAYAGGVAHYLIRHQHTKYDLFLGSSTGSLLLPHLALGNLNKLYNIYTNVNQNSIFSLNPFRVKRKDNREFVSINYVNSLLQFIKRKRTFGESKNLRQLIRKNFSEAEFQKARTNAKDIVVTVSNLTKNKVEYKSIQECTYNDFCEWIWISCNYVPFMSLVEKDGFEYADGGFGCLIPIREAIRRGATEIDAIILESENMEHNKILGKNPFSLMVGLFSFMMDQTERHNIVEGKLAAINKEVTLNLYYTPSKLTENSLIFNKKLMRSWWKQGYAYAERKAQQAKDNELK
;
A
#
# COMPACT_ATOMS: atom_id res chain seq x y z
N MET A 1 -20.73 9.57 5.91
CA MET A 1 -19.65 8.69 6.40
C MET A 1 -18.38 9.00 5.66
N ARG A 2 -17.30 9.32 6.39
CA ARG A 2 -16.03 9.72 5.77
C ARG A 2 -15.05 8.53 5.71
N ALA A 3 -14.43 8.32 4.56
CA ALA A 3 -13.48 7.25 4.34
C ALA A 3 -12.06 7.75 4.03
N LEU A 4 -11.06 7.04 4.55
CA LEU A 4 -9.66 7.15 4.12
C LEU A 4 -9.30 5.92 3.27
N VAL A 5 -8.92 6.17 2.02
CA VAL A 5 -8.53 5.12 1.07
C VAL A 5 -7.06 5.28 0.72
N ILE A 6 -6.27 4.21 0.83
CA ILE A 6 -4.82 4.26 0.57
C ILE A 6 -4.44 3.20 -0.46
N SER A 7 -3.78 3.63 -1.54
CA SER A 7 -3.31 2.72 -2.58
C SER A 7 -2.14 1.83 -2.12
N GLY A 8 -1.90 0.77 -2.87
CA GLY A 8 -0.66 0.02 -2.79
C GLY A 8 0.53 0.84 -3.28
N GLY A 9 1.75 0.40 -2.95
CA GLY A 9 2.95 1.10 -3.43
C GLY A 9 4.24 0.81 -2.66
N GLY A 10 4.30 -0.28 -1.89
CA GLY A 10 5.50 -0.74 -1.18
C GLY A 10 6.11 0.36 -0.29
N SER A 11 7.40 0.64 -0.47
CA SER A 11 8.12 1.66 0.32
C SER A 11 7.57 3.09 0.18
N LYS A 12 6.84 3.38 -0.92
CA LYS A 12 6.15 4.67 -1.13
C LYS A 12 5.06 4.95 -0.09
N GLY A 13 4.57 3.93 0.62
CA GLY A 13 3.62 4.08 1.73
C GLY A 13 4.09 5.03 2.83
N ALA A 14 5.38 5.32 2.94
CA ALA A 14 5.89 6.37 3.81
C ALA A 14 5.31 7.76 3.46
N TYR A 15 5.11 8.05 2.17
CA TYR A 15 4.45 9.27 1.72
C TYR A 15 2.97 9.29 2.15
N ALA A 16 2.25 8.17 1.95
CA ALA A 16 0.87 8.06 2.40
C ALA A 16 0.73 8.26 3.91
N GLY A 17 1.65 7.68 4.69
CA GLY A 17 1.69 7.91 6.14
C GLY A 17 1.86 9.39 6.50
N GLY A 18 2.65 10.14 5.75
CA GLY A 18 2.84 11.58 5.91
C GLY A 18 1.57 12.38 5.62
N VAL A 19 0.91 12.10 4.49
CA VAL A 19 -0.38 12.72 4.13
C VAL A 19 -1.43 12.44 5.20
N ALA A 20 -1.64 11.16 5.55
CA ALA A 20 -2.62 10.77 6.57
C ALA A 20 -2.32 11.37 7.95
N HIS A 21 -1.02 11.52 8.29
CA HIS A 21 -0.60 12.16 9.53
C HIS A 21 -1.11 13.61 9.60
N TYR A 22 -0.95 14.39 8.53
CA TYR A 22 -1.46 15.76 8.49
C TYR A 22 -2.98 15.79 8.60
N LEU A 23 -3.69 15.00 7.80
CA LEU A 23 -5.16 14.97 7.78
C LEU A 23 -5.76 14.63 9.16
N ILE A 24 -5.23 13.60 9.81
CA ILE A 24 -5.75 13.14 11.10
C ILE A 24 -5.36 14.09 12.23
N ARG A 25 -4.11 14.55 12.29
CA ARG A 25 -3.61 15.29 13.45
C ARG A 25 -3.82 16.79 13.37
N HIS A 26 -3.67 17.40 12.19
CA HIS A 26 -3.75 18.86 12.05
C HIS A 26 -5.08 19.36 11.50
N GLN A 27 -5.71 18.63 10.59
CA GLN A 27 -7.08 18.91 10.19
C GLN A 27 -8.12 18.32 11.13
N HIS A 28 -7.69 17.50 12.12
CA HIS A 28 -8.57 16.76 13.04
C HIS A 28 -9.64 15.94 12.32
N THR A 29 -9.32 15.46 11.11
CA THR A 29 -10.25 14.68 10.31
C THR A 29 -10.49 13.32 10.96
N LYS A 30 -11.76 13.03 11.24
CA LYS A 30 -12.20 11.73 11.74
C LYS A 30 -12.70 10.89 10.59
N TYR A 31 -12.22 9.67 10.49
CA TYR A 31 -12.65 8.71 9.50
C TYR A 31 -13.41 7.57 10.15
N ASP A 32 -14.56 7.24 9.55
CA ASP A 32 -15.39 6.11 9.98
C ASP A 32 -14.93 4.81 9.32
N LEU A 33 -14.37 4.92 8.10
CA LEU A 33 -14.05 3.81 7.22
C LEU A 33 -12.61 3.94 6.68
N PHE A 34 -11.86 2.86 6.78
CA PHE A 34 -10.48 2.78 6.28
C PHE A 34 -10.36 1.64 5.28
N LEU A 35 -9.87 1.91 4.08
CA LEU A 35 -9.62 0.88 3.07
C LEU A 35 -8.23 1.01 2.49
N GLY A 36 -7.62 -0.12 2.19
CA GLY A 36 -6.31 -0.11 1.55
C GLY A 36 -5.95 -1.41 0.87
N SER A 37 -4.97 -1.29 0.00
CA SER A 37 -4.36 -2.41 -0.70
C SER A 37 -2.86 -2.42 -0.42
N SER A 38 -2.25 -3.60 -0.32
CA SER A 38 -0.80 -3.73 -0.14
C SER A 38 -0.29 -2.88 1.04
N THR A 39 0.65 -1.97 0.79
CA THR A 39 1.19 -1.06 1.81
C THR A 39 0.11 -0.19 2.47
N GLY A 40 -0.96 0.16 1.74
CA GLY A 40 -2.13 0.83 2.33
C GLY A 40 -2.69 0.03 3.50
N SER A 41 -2.88 -1.27 3.33
CA SER A 41 -3.37 -2.18 4.38
C SER A 41 -2.50 -2.21 5.64
N LEU A 42 -1.18 -2.03 5.50
CA LEU A 42 -0.26 -1.96 6.65
C LEU A 42 -0.46 -0.72 7.51
N LEU A 43 -0.88 0.39 6.89
CA LEU A 43 -1.04 1.67 7.58
C LEU A 43 -2.36 1.75 8.36
N LEU A 44 -3.44 1.16 7.83
CA LEU A 44 -4.81 1.35 8.30
C LEU A 44 -5.03 1.13 9.80
N PRO A 45 -4.55 0.02 10.44
CA PRO A 45 -4.84 -0.22 11.84
C PRO A 45 -4.30 0.88 12.75
N HIS A 46 -3.08 1.34 12.50
CA HIS A 46 -2.45 2.39 13.29
C HIS A 46 -3.05 3.78 13.02
N LEU A 47 -3.52 4.04 11.78
CA LEU A 47 -4.23 5.27 11.44
C LEU A 47 -5.59 5.32 12.15
N ALA A 48 -6.35 4.23 12.16
CA ALA A 48 -7.63 4.13 12.87
C ALA A 48 -7.48 4.28 14.40
N LEU A 49 -6.32 3.90 14.94
CA LEU A 49 -5.97 4.11 16.36
C LEU A 49 -5.44 5.52 16.67
N GLY A 50 -5.12 6.34 15.65
CA GLY A 50 -4.41 7.61 15.84
C GLY A 50 -2.95 7.44 16.30
N ASN A 51 -2.37 6.26 16.18
CA ASN A 51 -1.01 5.93 16.63
C ASN A 51 0.08 6.41 15.65
N LEU A 52 0.01 7.68 15.23
CA LEU A 52 0.80 8.25 14.14
C LEU A 52 2.32 8.20 14.39
N ASN A 53 2.77 8.49 15.62
CA ASN A 53 4.19 8.43 15.97
C ASN A 53 4.73 6.99 15.96
N LYS A 54 3.93 6.03 16.46
CA LYS A 54 4.27 4.60 16.40
C LYS A 54 4.39 4.16 14.94
N LEU A 55 3.42 4.52 14.11
CA LEU A 55 3.41 4.21 12.69
C LEU A 55 4.62 4.81 11.97
N TYR A 56 4.95 6.08 12.21
CA TYR A 56 6.14 6.72 11.67
C TYR A 56 7.41 5.93 12.02
N ASN A 57 7.57 5.60 13.29
CA ASN A 57 8.76 4.89 13.77
C ASN A 57 8.89 3.49 13.17
N ILE A 58 7.77 2.74 13.06
CA ILE A 58 7.78 1.42 12.43
C ILE A 58 8.14 1.56 10.95
N TYR A 59 7.34 2.35 10.21
CA TYR A 59 7.39 2.36 8.76
C TYR A 59 8.70 2.94 8.22
N THR A 60 9.24 4.00 8.85
CA THR A 60 10.48 4.65 8.38
C THR A 60 11.77 3.98 8.86
N ASN A 61 11.68 2.92 9.67
CA ASN A 61 12.85 2.16 10.14
C ASN A 61 12.97 0.75 9.55
N VAL A 62 12.04 0.32 8.71
CA VAL A 62 12.15 -0.96 8.00
C VAL A 62 13.24 -0.91 6.91
N ASN A 63 13.80 -2.09 6.62
CA ASN A 63 14.75 -2.31 5.54
C ASN A 63 14.42 -3.65 4.85
N GLN A 64 15.23 -4.06 3.88
CA GLN A 64 15.01 -5.32 3.15
C GLN A 64 14.87 -6.53 4.09
N ASN A 65 15.73 -6.64 5.09
CA ASN A 65 15.70 -7.78 6.04
C ASN A 65 14.50 -7.72 7.00
N SER A 66 13.89 -6.55 7.19
CA SER A 66 12.64 -6.43 7.97
C SER A 66 11.43 -7.00 7.22
N ILE A 67 11.50 -7.05 5.89
CA ILE A 67 10.41 -7.45 5.01
C ILE A 67 10.63 -8.88 4.50
N PHE A 68 11.81 -9.16 3.95
CA PHE A 68 12.12 -10.42 3.30
C PHE A 68 12.83 -11.39 4.25
N SER A 69 12.30 -12.59 4.38
CA SER A 69 13.02 -13.73 4.94
C SER A 69 13.96 -14.36 3.90
N LEU A 70 13.60 -14.21 2.62
CA LEU A 70 14.49 -14.49 1.49
C LEU A 70 14.34 -13.35 0.48
N ASN A 71 15.37 -12.50 0.37
CA ASN A 71 15.35 -11.33 -0.48
C ASN A 71 15.67 -11.69 -1.94
N PRO A 72 14.74 -11.47 -2.90
CA PRO A 72 14.97 -11.74 -4.32
C PRO A 72 15.83 -10.66 -4.99
N PHE A 73 16.13 -9.55 -4.32
CA PHE A 73 16.82 -8.41 -4.88
C PHE A 73 18.24 -8.27 -4.35
N ARG A 74 19.14 -7.86 -5.23
CA ARG A 74 20.48 -7.38 -4.89
C ARG A 74 20.55 -5.89 -5.17
N VAL A 75 20.75 -5.10 -4.12
CA VAL A 75 20.84 -3.63 -4.22
C VAL A 75 22.31 -3.22 -4.15
N LYS A 76 22.81 -2.58 -5.20
CA LYS A 76 24.12 -1.93 -5.23
C LYS A 76 23.90 -0.42 -5.22
N ARG A 77 24.64 0.29 -4.36
CA ARG A 77 24.65 1.76 -4.30
C ARG A 77 25.93 2.28 -4.88
N LYS A 78 25.84 3.13 -5.89
CA LYS A 78 26.97 3.81 -6.51
C LYS A 78 26.54 5.22 -6.87
N ASP A 79 27.35 6.23 -6.52
CA ASP A 79 27.14 7.65 -6.88
C ASP A 79 25.72 8.17 -6.57
N ASN A 80 25.24 7.92 -5.35
CA ASN A 80 23.87 8.22 -4.88
C ASN A 80 22.73 7.58 -5.68
N ARG A 81 23.03 6.64 -6.59
CA ARG A 81 22.04 5.86 -7.34
C ARG A 81 21.94 4.44 -6.79
N GLU A 82 20.73 3.93 -6.75
CA GLU A 82 20.47 2.53 -6.40
C GLU A 82 20.29 1.71 -7.69
N PHE A 83 21.14 0.67 -7.85
CA PHE A 83 21.02 -0.31 -8.93
C PHE A 83 20.44 -1.58 -8.35
N VAL A 84 19.25 -1.93 -8.80
CA VAL A 84 18.54 -3.13 -8.37
C VAL A 84 18.69 -4.22 -9.42
N SER A 85 19.10 -5.38 -8.98
CA SER A 85 19.17 -6.60 -9.81
C SER A 85 18.61 -7.78 -9.04
N ILE A 86 18.31 -8.86 -9.74
CA ILE A 86 17.89 -10.10 -9.10
C ILE A 86 19.07 -10.76 -8.36
N ASN A 87 18.74 -11.31 -7.22
CA ASN A 87 19.63 -12.21 -6.50
C ASN A 87 19.50 -13.62 -7.07
N TYR A 88 20.28 -13.91 -8.12
CA TYR A 88 20.22 -15.19 -8.81
C TYR A 88 20.47 -16.39 -7.89
N VAL A 89 21.31 -16.23 -6.85
CA VAL A 89 21.59 -17.31 -5.88
C VAL A 89 20.31 -17.65 -5.09
N ASN A 90 19.64 -16.63 -4.55
CA ASN A 90 18.41 -16.85 -3.79
C ASN A 90 17.29 -17.38 -4.70
N SER A 91 17.18 -16.88 -5.93
CA SER A 91 16.18 -17.35 -6.91
C SER A 91 16.43 -18.80 -7.31
N LEU A 92 17.70 -19.19 -7.52
CA LEU A 92 18.08 -20.58 -7.81
C LEU A 92 17.77 -21.51 -6.62
N LEU A 93 18.07 -21.08 -5.39
CA LEU A 93 17.71 -21.83 -4.17
C LEU A 93 16.21 -22.08 -4.06
N GLN A 94 15.38 -21.10 -4.41
CA GLN A 94 13.93 -21.27 -4.44
C GLN A 94 13.50 -22.27 -5.51
N PHE A 95 14.09 -22.19 -6.69
CA PHE A 95 13.83 -23.13 -7.79
C PHE A 95 14.20 -24.58 -7.38
N ILE A 96 15.38 -24.79 -6.80
CA ILE A 96 15.82 -26.11 -6.30
C ILE A 96 14.84 -26.62 -5.22
N LYS A 97 14.33 -25.75 -4.35
CA LYS A 97 13.32 -26.08 -3.33
C LYS A 97 11.91 -26.23 -3.90
N ARG A 98 11.74 -26.22 -5.23
CA ARG A 98 10.45 -26.28 -5.92
C ARG A 98 9.44 -25.21 -5.44
N LYS A 99 9.92 -24.04 -5.02
CA LYS A 99 9.07 -22.92 -4.66
C LYS A 99 8.64 -22.16 -5.92
N ARG A 100 7.45 -21.61 -5.89
CA ARG A 100 6.86 -20.87 -7.03
C ARG A 100 7.15 -19.37 -7.02
N THR A 101 7.96 -18.89 -6.06
CA THR A 101 8.32 -17.48 -5.88
C THR A 101 9.83 -17.30 -5.77
N PHE A 102 10.32 -16.13 -6.21
CA PHE A 102 11.76 -15.80 -6.15
C PHE A 102 12.22 -15.38 -4.74
N GLY A 103 11.29 -14.96 -3.89
CA GLY A 103 11.57 -14.53 -2.52
C GLY A 103 10.47 -14.93 -1.55
N GLU A 104 10.70 -14.66 -0.26
CA GLU A 104 9.75 -14.92 0.82
C GLU A 104 9.66 -13.71 1.76
N SER A 105 8.48 -13.46 2.32
CA SER A 105 8.15 -12.28 3.16
C SER A 105 7.73 -12.65 4.58
N LYS A 106 8.23 -13.76 5.13
CA LYS A 106 7.87 -14.21 6.49
C LYS A 106 8.25 -13.18 7.57
N ASN A 107 9.31 -12.40 7.34
CA ASN A 107 9.73 -11.35 8.27
C ASN A 107 8.68 -10.23 8.34
N LEU A 108 8.04 -9.85 7.21
CA LEU A 108 6.92 -8.91 7.22
C LEU A 108 5.75 -9.43 8.05
N ARG A 109 5.40 -10.72 7.92
CA ARG A 109 4.35 -11.35 8.72
C ARG A 109 4.62 -11.23 10.22
N GLN A 110 5.88 -11.50 10.64
CA GLN A 110 6.30 -11.33 12.03
C GLN A 110 6.29 -9.87 12.47
N LEU A 111 6.72 -8.95 11.59
CA LEU A 111 6.73 -7.51 11.86
C LEU A 111 5.32 -6.97 12.13
N ILE A 112 4.32 -7.40 11.35
CA ILE A 112 2.91 -7.04 11.54
C ILE A 112 2.45 -7.47 12.95
N ARG A 113 2.61 -8.74 13.29
CA ARG A 113 2.20 -9.30 14.60
C ARG A 113 2.92 -8.66 15.78
N LYS A 114 4.21 -8.32 15.61
CA LYS A 114 5.00 -7.64 16.65
C LYS A 114 4.50 -6.24 16.95
N ASN A 115 3.99 -5.53 15.94
CA ASN A 115 3.64 -4.12 16.06
C ASN A 115 2.15 -3.83 16.16
N PHE A 116 1.30 -4.82 15.94
CA PHE A 116 -0.14 -4.70 16.08
C PHE A 116 -0.64 -5.82 17.00
N SER A 117 -0.90 -5.46 18.27
CA SER A 117 -1.33 -6.40 19.30
C SER A 117 -2.83 -6.68 19.24
N GLU A 118 -3.27 -7.77 19.91
CA GLU A 118 -4.68 -8.11 19.99
C GLU A 118 -5.50 -7.02 20.71
N ALA A 119 -4.95 -6.38 21.73
CA ALA A 119 -5.60 -5.24 22.38
C ALA A 119 -5.77 -4.05 21.44
N GLU A 120 -4.78 -3.77 20.58
CA GLU A 120 -4.88 -2.75 19.54
C GLU A 120 -5.90 -3.15 18.47
N PHE A 121 -6.01 -4.42 18.12
CA PHE A 121 -7.03 -4.93 17.19
C PHE A 121 -8.44 -4.67 17.74
N GLN A 122 -8.73 -5.04 18.99
CA GLN A 122 -10.04 -4.79 19.61
C GLN A 122 -10.36 -3.28 19.66
N LYS A 123 -9.37 -2.46 20.01
CA LYS A 123 -9.54 -1.01 20.02
C LYS A 123 -9.75 -0.43 18.60
N ALA A 124 -9.02 -0.91 17.60
CA ALA A 124 -9.21 -0.47 16.20
C ALA A 124 -10.60 -0.86 15.67
N ARG A 125 -11.06 -2.05 16.01
CA ARG A 125 -12.39 -2.57 15.68
C ARG A 125 -13.54 -1.73 16.26
N THR A 126 -13.33 -1.10 17.41
CA THR A 126 -14.33 -0.21 18.04
C THR A 126 -14.20 1.25 17.60
N ASN A 127 -12.99 1.72 17.28
CA ASN A 127 -12.73 3.12 16.91
C ASN A 127 -13.25 3.48 15.50
N ALA A 128 -13.25 2.53 14.58
CA ALA A 128 -13.73 2.72 13.23
C ALA A 128 -14.96 1.86 12.96
N LYS A 129 -15.86 2.33 12.11
CA LYS A 129 -16.99 1.53 11.64
C LYS A 129 -16.50 0.29 10.89
N ASP A 130 -15.44 0.44 10.07
CA ASP A 130 -14.77 -0.69 9.45
C ASP A 130 -13.33 -0.35 9.03
N ILE A 131 -12.47 -1.37 9.00
CA ILE A 131 -11.12 -1.35 8.41
C ILE A 131 -11.03 -2.51 7.45
N VAL A 132 -10.80 -2.23 6.17
CA VAL A 132 -10.94 -3.18 5.08
C VAL A 132 -9.63 -3.36 4.33
N VAL A 133 -9.19 -4.60 4.26
CA VAL A 133 -7.99 -5.03 3.56
C VAL A 133 -8.37 -5.64 2.22
N THR A 134 -7.73 -5.20 1.14
CA THR A 134 -7.93 -5.73 -0.21
C THR A 134 -6.96 -6.88 -0.48
N VAL A 135 -7.42 -7.99 -1.00
CA VAL A 135 -6.61 -9.14 -1.42
C VAL A 135 -7.06 -9.67 -2.78
N SER A 136 -6.13 -10.24 -3.55
CA SER A 136 -6.46 -10.91 -4.81
C SER A 136 -6.51 -12.42 -4.60
N ASN A 137 -7.70 -13.01 -4.79
CA ASN A 137 -7.89 -14.45 -4.79
C ASN A 137 -7.59 -14.99 -6.20
N LEU A 138 -6.42 -15.58 -6.37
CA LEU A 138 -5.95 -16.07 -7.67
C LEU A 138 -6.73 -17.30 -8.13
N THR A 139 -7.13 -18.17 -7.18
CA THR A 139 -7.90 -19.38 -7.51
C THR A 139 -9.29 -19.04 -8.03
N LYS A 140 -9.96 -18.04 -7.41
CA LYS A 140 -11.31 -17.62 -7.79
C LYS A 140 -11.32 -16.51 -8.85
N ASN A 141 -10.14 -16.03 -9.26
CA ASN A 141 -9.95 -14.91 -10.18
C ASN A 141 -10.80 -13.68 -9.81
N LYS A 142 -10.71 -13.25 -8.53
CA LYS A 142 -11.48 -12.10 -8.03
C LYS A 142 -10.76 -11.34 -6.93
N VAL A 143 -11.11 -10.07 -6.77
CA VAL A 143 -10.74 -9.25 -5.61
C VAL A 143 -11.66 -9.58 -4.44
N GLU A 144 -11.09 -9.69 -3.24
CA GLU A 144 -11.83 -9.86 -2.00
C GLU A 144 -11.46 -8.76 -1.01
N TYR A 145 -12.45 -8.32 -0.22
CA TYR A 145 -12.33 -7.26 0.76
C TYR A 145 -12.58 -7.84 2.15
N LYS A 146 -11.54 -7.85 2.98
CA LYS A 146 -11.54 -8.48 4.30
C LYS A 146 -11.74 -7.43 5.39
N SER A 147 -12.90 -7.46 6.02
CA SER A 147 -13.31 -6.54 7.08
C SER A 147 -12.72 -6.95 8.43
N ILE A 148 -12.25 -5.97 9.22
CA ILE A 148 -11.83 -6.19 10.61
C ILE A 148 -13.00 -6.69 11.46
N GLN A 149 -14.26 -6.34 11.10
CA GLN A 149 -15.46 -6.75 11.82
C GLN A 149 -15.76 -8.24 11.67
N GLU A 150 -15.30 -8.85 10.56
CA GLU A 150 -15.57 -10.25 10.20
C GLU A 150 -14.39 -11.18 10.52
N CYS A 151 -13.28 -10.63 11.02
CA CYS A 151 -12.04 -11.38 11.24
C CYS A 151 -11.73 -11.57 12.72
N THR A 152 -11.02 -12.66 13.05
CA THR A 152 -10.24 -12.75 14.30
C THR A 152 -8.97 -11.90 14.17
N TYR A 153 -8.32 -11.61 15.31
CA TYR A 153 -7.02 -10.93 15.31
C TYR A 153 -5.99 -11.63 14.41
N ASN A 154 -5.89 -12.95 14.54
CA ASN A 154 -4.94 -13.73 13.77
C ASN A 154 -5.22 -13.70 12.27
N ASP A 155 -6.49 -13.81 11.88
CA ASP A 155 -6.92 -13.73 10.48
C ASP A 155 -6.68 -12.35 9.91
N PHE A 156 -6.99 -11.29 10.66
CA PHE A 156 -6.81 -9.93 10.16
C PHE A 156 -5.33 -9.59 9.94
N CYS A 157 -4.44 -9.97 10.85
CA CYS A 157 -3.00 -9.87 10.64
C CYS A 157 -2.52 -10.65 9.42
N GLU A 158 -3.10 -11.83 9.19
CA GLU A 158 -2.78 -12.66 8.02
C GLU A 158 -3.26 -11.99 6.72
N TRP A 159 -4.47 -11.43 6.70
CA TRP A 159 -5.00 -10.71 5.53
C TRP A 159 -4.18 -9.47 5.19
N ILE A 160 -3.71 -8.71 6.21
CA ILE A 160 -2.77 -7.60 6.00
C ILE A 160 -1.48 -8.11 5.33
N TRP A 161 -0.92 -9.22 5.82
CA TRP A 161 0.28 -9.80 5.22
C TRP A 161 0.04 -10.31 3.80
N ILE A 162 -1.07 -11.01 3.55
CA ILE A 162 -1.48 -11.49 2.22
C ILE A 162 -1.60 -10.33 1.24
N SER A 163 -2.28 -9.26 1.66
CA SER A 163 -2.45 -8.03 0.87
C SER A 163 -1.14 -7.42 0.38
N CYS A 164 -0.03 -7.68 1.08
CA CYS A 164 1.30 -7.13 0.76
C CYS A 164 2.19 -8.10 -0.03
N ASN A 165 1.69 -9.29 -0.37
CA ASN A 165 2.51 -10.29 -1.04
C ASN A 165 2.52 -10.14 -2.56
N TYR A 166 3.43 -9.29 -3.04
CA TYR A 166 3.64 -9.03 -4.46
C TYR A 166 4.37 -10.20 -5.14
N VAL A 167 3.60 -11.20 -5.56
CA VAL A 167 4.14 -12.37 -6.29
C VAL A 167 4.65 -11.97 -7.68
N PRO A 168 5.69 -12.61 -8.23
CA PRO A 168 6.46 -13.73 -7.68
C PRO A 168 7.65 -13.32 -6.79
N PHE A 169 7.78 -12.04 -6.39
CA PHE A 169 8.91 -11.54 -5.61
C PHE A 169 8.75 -11.76 -4.10
N MET A 170 7.52 -11.97 -3.65
CA MET A 170 7.16 -12.24 -2.25
C MET A 170 6.41 -13.58 -2.16
N SER A 171 5.96 -13.95 -0.96
CA SER A 171 5.32 -15.23 -0.73
C SER A 171 3.98 -15.36 -1.47
N LEU A 172 3.75 -16.48 -2.14
CA LEU A 172 2.42 -16.90 -2.52
C LEU A 172 1.78 -17.59 -1.32
N VAL A 173 0.56 -17.21 -0.97
CA VAL A 173 -0.09 -17.67 0.26
C VAL A 173 -1.30 -18.53 -0.08
N GLU A 174 -1.32 -19.75 0.44
CA GLU A 174 -2.51 -20.60 0.45
C GLU A 174 -3.23 -20.43 1.79
N LYS A 175 -4.54 -20.14 1.75
CA LYS A 175 -5.40 -20.04 2.92
C LYS A 175 -6.80 -20.55 2.55
N ASP A 176 -7.34 -21.42 3.41
CA ASP A 176 -8.68 -22.02 3.26
C ASP A 176 -8.90 -22.71 1.88
N GLY A 177 -7.84 -23.33 1.34
CA GLY A 177 -7.86 -24.03 0.04
C GLY A 177 -7.78 -23.12 -1.19
N PHE A 178 -7.53 -21.82 -1.01
CA PHE A 178 -7.38 -20.84 -2.09
C PHE A 178 -6.02 -20.16 -2.06
N GLU A 179 -5.52 -19.80 -3.23
CA GLU A 179 -4.27 -19.06 -3.39
C GLU A 179 -4.53 -17.56 -3.47
N TYR A 180 -3.77 -16.81 -2.69
CA TYR A 180 -3.89 -15.36 -2.58
C TYR A 180 -2.58 -14.65 -2.84
N ALA A 181 -2.70 -13.42 -3.33
CA ALA A 181 -1.60 -12.50 -3.57
C ALA A 181 -1.99 -11.05 -3.19
N ASP A 182 -1.07 -10.13 -3.44
CA ASP A 182 -1.24 -8.69 -3.22
C ASP A 182 -2.57 -8.18 -3.79
N GLY A 183 -3.27 -7.39 -2.99
CA GLY A 183 -4.55 -6.81 -3.39
C GLY A 183 -4.47 -5.95 -4.64
N GLY A 184 -3.30 -5.34 -4.87
CA GLY A 184 -3.05 -4.47 -6.00
C GLY A 184 -3.13 -5.14 -7.37
N PHE A 185 -3.00 -6.47 -7.46
CA PHE A 185 -3.19 -7.16 -8.75
C PHE A 185 -4.59 -6.99 -9.31
N GLY A 186 -5.60 -6.89 -8.46
CA GLY A 186 -6.98 -6.70 -8.89
C GLY A 186 -7.56 -5.33 -8.56
N CYS A 187 -7.18 -4.74 -7.42
CA CYS A 187 -7.63 -3.41 -7.02
C CYS A 187 -6.56 -2.70 -6.18
N LEU A 188 -5.81 -1.80 -6.80
CA LEU A 188 -4.72 -1.10 -6.14
C LEU A 188 -5.22 0.02 -5.22
N ILE A 189 -6.33 0.69 -5.58
CA ILE A 189 -6.97 1.73 -4.77
C ILE A 189 -8.49 1.52 -4.68
N PRO A 190 -9.04 1.06 -3.54
CA PRO A 190 -10.42 0.59 -3.41
C PRO A 190 -11.45 1.73 -3.19
N ILE A 191 -11.44 2.78 -4.03
CA ILE A 191 -12.38 3.91 -3.94
C ILE A 191 -13.82 3.44 -4.14
N ARG A 192 -14.07 2.63 -5.19
CA ARG A 192 -15.40 2.09 -5.49
C ARG A 192 -15.98 1.27 -4.33
N GLU A 193 -15.13 0.48 -3.66
CA GLU A 193 -15.54 -0.29 -2.50
C GLU A 193 -15.90 0.59 -1.30
N ALA A 194 -15.19 1.71 -1.09
CA ALA A 194 -15.56 2.69 -0.06
C ALA A 194 -16.95 3.28 -0.33
N ILE A 195 -17.27 3.64 -1.58
CA ILE A 195 -18.58 4.11 -2.00
C ILE A 195 -19.65 3.03 -1.79
N ARG A 196 -19.36 1.78 -2.16
CA ARG A 196 -20.27 0.62 -1.96
C ARG A 196 -20.60 0.41 -0.48
N ARG A 197 -19.66 0.69 0.43
CA ARG A 197 -19.85 0.63 1.89
C ARG A 197 -20.53 1.87 2.46
N GLY A 198 -20.93 2.82 1.61
CA GLY A 198 -21.72 4.00 1.99
C GLY A 198 -20.88 5.21 2.38
N ALA A 199 -19.63 5.31 1.96
CA ALA A 199 -18.86 6.55 2.09
C ALA A 199 -19.50 7.66 1.27
N THR A 200 -19.65 8.84 1.89
CA THR A 200 -20.18 10.07 1.26
C THR A 200 -19.09 11.11 1.05
N GLU A 201 -17.96 10.96 1.74
CA GLU A 201 -16.77 11.76 1.59
C GLU A 201 -15.54 10.83 1.65
N ILE A 202 -14.63 10.97 0.69
CA ILE A 202 -13.46 10.09 0.57
C ILE A 202 -12.20 10.92 0.38
N ASP A 203 -11.23 10.72 1.25
CA ASP A 203 -9.84 11.14 1.03
C ASP A 203 -9.06 9.93 0.52
N ALA A 204 -8.63 9.98 -0.74
CA ALA A 204 -7.91 8.89 -1.40
C ALA A 204 -6.44 9.27 -1.63
N ILE A 205 -5.51 8.52 -1.03
CA ILE A 205 -4.07 8.73 -1.15
C ILE A 205 -3.52 7.76 -2.20
N ILE A 206 -2.99 8.33 -3.29
CA ILE A 206 -2.49 7.62 -4.47
C ILE A 206 -0.97 7.72 -4.48
N LEU A 207 -0.30 6.59 -4.56
CA LEU A 207 1.17 6.50 -4.47
C LEU A 207 1.86 6.56 -5.83
N GLU A 208 1.19 7.12 -6.82
CA GLU A 208 1.73 7.51 -8.11
C GLU A 208 1.51 9.01 -8.39
N SER A 209 2.22 9.54 -9.37
CA SER A 209 2.05 10.93 -9.78
C SER A 209 0.83 11.09 -10.69
N GLU A 210 0.14 12.23 -10.57
CA GLU A 210 -1.02 12.52 -11.42
C GLU A 210 -0.61 12.64 -12.90
N ASN A 211 0.56 13.23 -13.15
CA ASN A 211 1.11 13.36 -14.49
C ASN A 211 1.84 12.09 -14.90
N MET A 212 1.56 11.62 -16.12
CA MET A 212 2.25 10.46 -16.68
C MET A 212 3.73 10.76 -16.88
N GLU A 213 4.59 10.06 -16.18
CA GLU A 213 6.00 10.01 -16.50
C GLU A 213 6.23 8.86 -17.50
N HIS A 214 6.98 9.13 -18.57
CA HIS A 214 7.32 8.09 -19.53
C HIS A 214 8.23 7.04 -18.86
N ASN A 215 7.80 5.79 -18.89
CA ASN A 215 8.66 4.69 -18.48
C ASN A 215 9.82 4.57 -19.47
N LYS A 216 11.06 4.69 -19.00
CA LYS A 216 12.22 4.32 -19.80
C LYS A 216 12.12 2.83 -20.10
N ILE A 217 12.46 2.44 -21.35
CA ILE A 217 12.50 1.02 -21.75
C ILE A 217 13.34 0.27 -20.73
N LEU A 218 12.69 -0.62 -19.99
CA LEU A 218 13.29 -1.35 -18.89
C LEU A 218 13.96 -2.61 -19.41
N GLY A 219 15.26 -2.67 -19.21
CA GLY A 219 15.95 -3.93 -19.09
C GLY A 219 16.54 -4.55 -20.35
N LYS A 220 17.81 -4.92 -20.20
CA LYS A 220 18.62 -5.60 -21.23
C LYS A 220 18.45 -7.13 -21.21
N ASN A 221 17.52 -7.69 -20.45
CA ASN A 221 17.31 -9.14 -20.33
C ASN A 221 15.83 -9.49 -20.05
N PRO A 222 15.39 -10.74 -20.36
CA PRO A 222 13.98 -11.14 -20.23
C PRO A 222 13.40 -10.93 -18.82
N PHE A 223 14.20 -11.07 -17.77
CA PHE A 223 13.74 -10.89 -16.40
C PHE A 223 13.38 -9.42 -16.11
N SER A 224 14.24 -8.48 -16.51
CA SER A 224 13.94 -7.05 -16.31
C SER A 224 12.76 -6.58 -17.17
N LEU A 225 12.57 -7.18 -18.34
CA LEU A 225 11.36 -6.97 -19.15
C LEU A 225 10.11 -7.45 -18.41
N MET A 226 10.16 -8.64 -17.79
CA MET A 226 9.05 -9.17 -16.99
C MET A 226 8.70 -8.24 -15.81
N VAL A 227 9.71 -7.75 -15.06
CA VAL A 227 9.49 -6.76 -13.98
C VAL A 227 8.83 -5.50 -14.51
N GLY A 228 9.28 -5.01 -15.66
CA GLY A 228 8.70 -3.82 -16.31
C GLY A 228 7.25 -4.02 -16.73
N LEU A 229 6.92 -5.20 -17.28
CA LEU A 229 5.54 -5.55 -17.64
C LEU A 229 4.63 -5.62 -16.41
N PHE A 230 5.09 -6.23 -15.31
CA PHE A 230 4.34 -6.23 -14.05
C PHE A 230 4.09 -4.82 -13.53
N SER A 231 5.12 -3.95 -13.55
CA SER A 231 4.95 -2.54 -13.15
C SER A 231 3.93 -1.83 -14.03
N PHE A 232 4.01 -2.01 -15.35
CA PHE A 232 3.04 -1.44 -16.28
C PHE A 232 1.61 -1.91 -15.99
N MET A 233 1.41 -3.21 -15.75
CA MET A 233 0.08 -3.75 -15.43
C MET A 233 -0.47 -3.16 -14.13
N MET A 234 0.36 -2.99 -13.11
CA MET A 234 -0.05 -2.36 -11.84
C MET A 234 -0.43 -0.89 -12.02
N ASP A 235 0.36 -0.13 -12.79
CA ASP A 235 0.07 1.27 -13.12
C ASP A 235 -1.26 1.40 -13.88
N GLN A 236 -1.55 0.48 -14.83
CA GLN A 236 -2.83 0.45 -15.53
C GLN A 236 -3.99 0.09 -14.59
N THR A 237 -3.81 -0.89 -13.71
CA THR A 237 -4.80 -1.25 -12.69
C THR A 237 -5.15 -0.06 -11.81
N GLU A 238 -4.15 0.69 -11.33
CA GLU A 238 -4.37 1.89 -10.52
C GLU A 238 -5.19 2.95 -11.27
N ARG A 239 -4.83 3.23 -12.52
CA ARG A 239 -5.55 4.20 -13.36
C ARG A 239 -7.00 3.80 -13.57
N HIS A 240 -7.26 2.53 -13.89
CA HIS A 240 -8.62 2.03 -14.05
C HIS A 240 -9.42 2.17 -12.74
N ASN A 241 -8.82 1.85 -11.59
CA ASN A 241 -9.47 2.00 -10.29
C ASN A 241 -9.78 3.47 -9.96
N ILE A 242 -8.90 4.42 -10.34
CA ILE A 242 -9.14 5.86 -10.16
C ILE A 242 -10.30 6.32 -11.03
N VAL A 243 -10.32 5.92 -12.32
CA VAL A 243 -11.42 6.26 -13.24
C VAL A 243 -12.74 5.68 -12.75
N GLU A 244 -12.78 4.40 -12.41
CA GLU A 244 -13.98 3.77 -11.82
C GLU A 244 -14.44 4.48 -10.54
N GLY A 245 -13.49 4.84 -9.67
CA GLY A 245 -13.76 5.56 -8.44
C GLY A 245 -14.36 6.96 -8.69
N LYS A 246 -13.80 7.72 -9.63
CA LYS A 246 -14.31 9.04 -10.04
C LYS A 246 -15.73 8.92 -10.61
N LEU A 247 -15.98 7.99 -11.52
CA LEU A 247 -17.30 7.75 -12.11
C LEU A 247 -18.33 7.34 -11.04
N ALA A 248 -17.95 6.44 -10.14
CA ALA A 248 -18.83 6.03 -9.04
C ALA A 248 -19.12 7.18 -8.08
N ALA A 249 -18.14 8.04 -7.79
CA ALA A 249 -18.32 9.22 -6.95
C ALA A 249 -19.29 10.22 -7.57
N ILE A 250 -19.18 10.50 -8.86
CA ILE A 250 -20.12 11.37 -9.60
C ILE A 250 -21.54 10.78 -9.55
N ASN A 251 -21.69 9.48 -9.87
CA ASN A 251 -23.00 8.83 -9.91
C ASN A 251 -23.70 8.71 -8.55
N LYS A 252 -22.96 8.79 -7.46
CA LYS A 252 -23.48 8.67 -6.08
C LYS A 252 -23.36 9.97 -5.28
N GLU A 253 -22.99 11.08 -5.94
CA GLU A 253 -22.80 12.39 -5.30
C GLU A 253 -21.85 12.35 -4.10
N VAL A 254 -20.74 11.57 -4.22
CA VAL A 254 -19.72 11.42 -3.20
C VAL A 254 -18.61 12.45 -3.40
N THR A 255 -18.25 13.18 -2.35
CA THR A 255 -17.08 14.07 -2.37
C THR A 255 -15.80 13.24 -2.39
N LEU A 256 -14.98 13.40 -3.43
CA LEU A 256 -13.75 12.65 -3.63
C LEU A 256 -12.54 13.58 -3.69
N ASN A 257 -11.70 13.54 -2.66
CA ASN A 257 -10.44 14.25 -2.56
C ASN A 257 -9.27 13.32 -2.90
N LEU A 258 -8.51 13.64 -3.94
CA LEU A 258 -7.38 12.82 -4.40
C LEU A 258 -6.05 13.46 -3.97
N TYR A 259 -5.17 12.67 -3.36
CA TYR A 259 -3.82 13.06 -2.90
C TYR A 259 -2.78 12.24 -3.66
N TYR A 260 -2.14 12.84 -4.66
CA TYR A 260 -1.13 12.21 -5.49
C TYR A 260 0.29 12.46 -4.96
N THR A 261 1.27 11.65 -5.38
CA THR A 261 2.67 12.04 -5.21
C THR A 261 3.02 13.16 -6.19
N PRO A 262 3.87 14.13 -5.80
CA PRO A 262 4.22 15.27 -6.67
C PRO A 262 5.04 14.85 -7.91
N SER A 263 5.73 13.72 -7.81
CA SER A 263 6.52 13.08 -8.86
C SER A 263 6.73 11.61 -8.53
N LYS A 264 7.31 10.84 -9.44
CA LYS A 264 7.68 9.44 -9.19
C LYS A 264 8.73 9.34 -8.07
N LEU A 265 8.37 8.70 -6.96
CA LEU A 265 9.23 8.62 -5.78
C LEU A 265 10.38 7.61 -5.93
N THR A 266 10.16 6.52 -6.66
CA THR A 266 11.16 5.46 -6.86
C THR A 266 10.83 4.64 -8.11
N GLU A 267 11.88 4.06 -8.71
CA GLU A 267 11.75 3.08 -9.80
C GLU A 267 11.41 1.67 -9.31
N ASN A 268 11.67 1.39 -8.03
CA ASN A 268 11.38 0.08 -7.45
C ASN A 268 10.84 0.20 -6.03
N SER A 269 9.53 0.08 -5.90
CA SER A 269 8.82 0.20 -4.62
C SER A 269 9.08 -0.92 -3.62
N LEU A 270 9.70 -2.03 -4.03
CA LEU A 270 10.09 -3.12 -3.13
C LEU A 270 11.48 -2.91 -2.50
N ILE A 271 12.12 -1.77 -2.73
CA ILE A 271 13.37 -1.40 -2.07
C ILE A 271 13.09 -0.44 -0.92
N PHE A 272 13.47 -0.87 0.28
CA PHE A 272 13.21 -0.16 1.53
C PHE A 272 14.46 0.58 2.01
N ASN A 273 14.47 1.90 1.81
CA ASN A 273 15.57 2.80 2.20
C ASN A 273 15.08 3.76 3.28
N LYS A 274 15.57 3.60 4.51
CA LYS A 274 15.15 4.39 5.67
C LYS A 274 15.27 5.91 5.45
N LYS A 275 16.37 6.38 4.82
CA LYS A 275 16.59 7.81 4.58
C LYS A 275 15.54 8.37 3.60
N LEU A 276 15.28 7.66 2.50
CA LEU A 276 14.28 8.07 1.52
C LEU A 276 12.86 8.03 2.12
N MET A 277 12.51 6.96 2.84
CA MET A 277 11.19 6.82 3.44
C MET A 277 10.91 7.91 4.48
N ARG A 278 11.90 8.31 5.28
CA ARG A 278 11.77 9.48 6.18
C ARG A 278 11.56 10.79 5.42
N SER A 279 12.25 10.96 4.29
CA SER A 279 12.06 12.13 3.41
C SER A 279 10.67 12.13 2.79
N TRP A 280 10.20 10.98 2.28
CA TRP A 280 8.86 10.85 1.69
C TRP A 280 7.73 11.10 2.69
N TRP A 281 7.89 10.66 3.94
CA TRP A 281 6.93 10.98 5.00
C TRP A 281 6.80 12.50 5.20
N LYS A 282 7.93 13.20 5.31
CA LYS A 282 7.93 14.67 5.42
C LYS A 282 7.33 15.35 4.18
N GLN A 283 7.63 14.84 2.99
CA GLN A 283 7.07 15.36 1.74
C GLN A 283 5.54 15.17 1.68
N GLY A 284 5.03 13.99 2.07
CA GLY A 284 3.59 13.73 2.12
C GLY A 284 2.86 14.65 3.10
N TYR A 285 3.45 14.85 4.28
CA TYR A 285 2.93 15.79 5.28
C TYR A 285 2.85 17.22 4.73
N ALA A 286 3.96 17.74 4.18
CA ALA A 286 4.02 19.10 3.62
C ALA A 286 3.13 19.28 2.37
N TYR A 287 2.93 18.20 1.59
CA TYR A 287 2.00 18.23 0.45
C TYR A 287 0.55 18.40 0.93
N ALA A 288 0.12 17.64 1.91
CA ALA A 288 -1.23 17.75 2.47
C ALA A 288 -1.48 19.12 3.12
N GLU A 289 -0.47 19.67 3.81
CA GLU A 289 -0.50 21.00 4.39
C GLU A 289 -0.72 22.09 3.33
N ARG A 290 0.08 22.09 2.25
CA ARG A 290 -0.09 23.04 1.14
C ARG A 290 -1.44 22.94 0.47
N LYS A 291 -1.92 21.70 0.24
CA LYS A 291 -3.23 21.47 -0.38
C LYS A 291 -4.38 22.01 0.49
N ALA A 292 -4.28 21.85 1.79
CA ALA A 292 -5.25 22.38 2.74
C ALA A 292 -5.25 23.92 2.75
N GLN A 293 -4.07 24.56 2.68
CA GLN A 293 -3.97 26.03 2.61
C GLN A 293 -4.57 26.55 1.32
N GLN A 294 -4.27 25.93 0.17
CA GLN A 294 -4.83 26.31 -1.12
C GLN A 294 -6.37 26.21 -1.16
N ALA A 295 -6.95 25.20 -0.51
CA ALA A 295 -8.41 25.07 -0.41
C ALA A 295 -9.01 26.25 0.36
N LYS A 296 -8.43 26.64 1.51
CA LYS A 296 -8.87 27.81 2.30
C LYS A 296 -8.76 29.12 1.53
N ASP A 297 -7.65 29.31 0.80
CA ASP A 297 -7.43 30.53 0.02
C ASP A 297 -8.43 30.67 -1.15
N ASN A 298 -8.91 29.52 -1.68
CA ASN A 298 -9.95 29.51 -2.74
C ASN A 298 -11.37 29.71 -2.20
N GLU A 299 -11.65 29.35 -0.95
CA GLU A 299 -12.94 29.62 -0.29
C GLU A 299 -13.09 31.09 0.14
N LEU A 300 -11.98 31.83 0.28
CA LEU A 300 -11.95 33.24 0.66
C LEU A 300 -12.03 34.20 -0.55
N LYS A 301 -11.96 33.70 -1.77
CA LYS A 301 -12.11 34.45 -3.04
C LYS A 301 -13.49 34.29 -3.61
#